data_b68c6c4ccee351e5d4dcf03f5637f19b
#
_entry.id   b68c6c4ccee351e5d4dcf03f5637f19b
#
_cell.length_a   1.000
_cell.length_b   1.000
_cell.length_c   1.000
_cell.angle_alpha   90.00
_cell.angle_beta   90.00
_cell.angle_gamma   90.00
#
_symmetry.space_group_name_H-M   'P 1'
#
loop_
_entity.id
_entity.type
_entity.pdbx_description
1 polymer ?
#
loop_
_entity_poly.entity_id
_entity_poly.type
_entity_poly.pdbx_seq_one_letter_code
_entity_poly.pdbx_strand_id
1 'polypeptide(L)'
;YKRQVDVRLLDKTGTITVGNRQASEFLPAPGVKEQELADAAQLASLADETPEGRSIVVLAKQRFNLRERDLQALNATFVPFSAQTRMSGVNVQERMIRKGAVDAIRRHVETNQGHFPRAVDDLVESVARTGGTPLVVAEGARVLGVVALKDIVKGGIKERFNELRKMGIKTVMITGDNPLTAAAIAAAVSGLS
;
A
#
# COMPACT_ATOMS: atom_id res chain seq x y z
N TYR A 1 -41.56 -21.85 8.60
CA TYR A 1 -41.07 -20.83 7.61
C TYR A 1 -39.58 -21.03 7.44
N LYS A 2 -39.14 -21.67 6.33
CA LYS A 2 -37.71 -21.64 5.93
C LYS A 2 -37.42 -20.27 5.39
N ARG A 3 -36.65 -19.44 6.13
CA ARG A 3 -36.09 -18.21 5.62
C ARG A 3 -34.95 -18.56 4.65
N GLN A 4 -35.17 -18.37 3.37
CA GLN A 4 -34.16 -18.57 2.34
C GLN A 4 -33.34 -17.27 2.22
N VAL A 5 -32.02 -17.39 2.27
CA VAL A 5 -31.11 -16.28 2.04
C VAL A 5 -30.67 -16.37 0.59
N ASP A 6 -31.10 -15.42 -0.23
CA ASP A 6 -30.78 -15.40 -1.66
C ASP A 6 -29.52 -14.56 -1.97
N VAL A 7 -29.21 -13.59 -1.10
CA VAL A 7 -28.06 -12.68 -1.26
C VAL A 7 -27.36 -12.49 0.09
N ARG A 8 -26.05 -12.60 0.09
CA ARG A 8 -25.19 -12.29 1.24
C ARG A 8 -24.29 -11.10 0.93
N LEU A 9 -24.40 -10.05 1.73
CA LEU A 9 -23.52 -8.90 1.68
C LEU A 9 -22.31 -9.17 2.60
N LEU A 10 -21.11 -8.92 2.08
CA LEU A 10 -19.86 -9.15 2.79
C LEU A 10 -19.00 -7.89 2.73
N ASP A 11 -18.60 -7.40 3.89
CA ASP A 11 -17.58 -6.35 3.95
C ASP A 11 -16.23 -6.91 3.48
N LYS A 12 -15.45 -6.09 2.77
CA LYS A 12 -14.12 -6.47 2.31
C LYS A 12 -13.15 -6.57 3.50
N THR A 13 -13.04 -5.48 4.25
CA THR A 13 -12.01 -5.30 5.26
C THR A 13 -12.33 -6.08 6.54
N GLY A 14 -11.41 -6.94 6.97
CA GLY A 14 -11.63 -7.78 8.14
C GLY A 14 -12.51 -9.01 7.92
N THR A 15 -13.29 -9.08 6.83
CA THR A 15 -14.13 -10.24 6.46
C THR A 15 -13.51 -11.06 5.33
N ILE A 16 -13.30 -10.45 4.17
CA ILE A 16 -12.65 -11.09 3.00
C ILE A 16 -11.13 -10.99 3.15
N THR A 17 -10.64 -9.84 3.58
CA THR A 17 -9.22 -9.59 3.86
C THR A 17 -8.94 -9.61 5.36
N VAL A 18 -7.66 -9.74 5.72
CA VAL A 18 -7.20 -9.70 7.12
C VAL A 18 -7.34 -8.32 7.74
N GLY A 19 -7.50 -7.27 6.91
CA GLY A 19 -7.60 -5.88 7.34
C GLY A 19 -6.27 -5.14 7.37
N ASN A 20 -5.14 -5.84 7.17
CA ASN A 20 -3.81 -5.28 7.07
C ASN A 20 -3.31 -5.35 5.64
N ARG A 21 -2.59 -4.31 5.21
CA ARG A 21 -1.90 -4.28 3.93
C ARG A 21 -0.43 -4.62 4.13
N GLN A 22 0.16 -5.29 3.14
CA GLN A 22 1.59 -5.60 3.13
C GLN A 22 2.26 -5.04 1.89
N ALA A 23 3.48 -4.51 2.05
CA ALA A 23 4.32 -4.12 0.95
C ALA A 23 4.71 -5.37 0.12
N SER A 24 4.50 -5.29 -1.19
CA SER A 24 4.77 -6.38 -2.13
C SER A 24 5.86 -6.04 -3.14
N GLU A 25 6.00 -4.78 -3.50
CA GLU A 25 6.90 -4.32 -4.56
C GLU A 25 7.38 -2.89 -4.34
N PHE A 26 8.62 -2.64 -4.79
CA PHE A 26 9.16 -1.30 -4.97
C PHE A 26 9.20 -0.96 -6.47
N LEU A 27 8.53 0.11 -6.87
CA LEU A 27 8.43 0.57 -8.26
C LEU A 27 9.12 1.93 -8.38
N PRO A 28 10.39 1.97 -8.83
CA PRO A 28 11.15 3.21 -8.88
C PRO A 28 10.65 4.15 -9.98
N ALA A 29 10.72 5.46 -9.72
CA ALA A 29 10.54 6.48 -10.73
C ALA A 29 11.66 6.43 -11.78
N PRO A 30 11.46 6.99 -12.99
CA PRO A 30 12.51 7.04 -14.00
C PRO A 30 13.80 7.68 -13.47
N GLY A 31 14.94 7.02 -13.69
CA GLY A 31 16.25 7.47 -13.23
C GLY A 31 16.54 7.20 -11.74
N VAL A 32 15.65 6.52 -11.02
CA VAL A 32 15.86 6.09 -9.64
C VAL A 32 16.12 4.57 -9.61
N LYS A 33 17.10 4.14 -8.83
CA LYS A 33 17.35 2.72 -8.62
C LYS A 33 16.35 2.15 -7.62
N GLU A 34 15.89 0.90 -7.83
CA GLU A 34 14.98 0.23 -6.89
C GLU A 34 15.54 0.19 -5.46
N GLN A 35 16.84 -0.04 -5.32
CA GLN A 35 17.52 -0.04 -4.03
C GLN A 35 17.49 1.35 -3.34
N GLU A 36 17.59 2.45 -4.11
CA GLU A 36 17.49 3.82 -3.59
C GLU A 36 16.10 4.08 -3.03
N LEU A 37 15.06 3.67 -3.76
CA LEU A 37 13.67 3.73 -3.30
C LEU A 37 13.47 2.88 -2.04
N ALA A 38 13.95 1.65 -2.05
CA ALA A 38 13.84 0.74 -0.90
C ALA A 38 14.54 1.27 0.35
N ASP A 39 15.72 1.87 0.19
CA ASP A 39 16.47 2.50 1.26
C ASP A 39 15.70 3.65 1.91
N ALA A 40 15.18 4.56 1.09
CA ALA A 40 14.39 5.69 1.57
C ALA A 40 13.07 5.24 2.22
N ALA A 41 12.38 4.28 1.62
CA ALA A 41 11.14 3.72 2.16
C ALA A 41 11.38 3.01 3.51
N GLN A 42 12.49 2.28 3.65
CA GLN A 42 12.89 1.65 4.91
C GLN A 42 13.15 2.71 5.98
N LEU A 43 13.98 3.72 5.70
CA LEU A 43 14.28 4.79 6.66
C LEU A 43 13.02 5.49 7.15
N ALA A 44 12.11 5.83 6.24
CA ALA A 44 10.84 6.47 6.57
C ALA A 44 9.87 5.56 7.36
N SER A 45 10.15 4.26 7.44
CA SER A 45 9.28 3.27 8.06
C SER A 45 9.86 2.67 9.35
N LEU A 46 11.11 2.96 9.72
CA LEU A 46 11.77 2.33 10.87
C LEU A 46 11.08 2.61 12.21
N ALA A 47 10.49 3.80 12.37
CA ALA A 47 9.74 4.15 13.57
C ALA A 47 8.20 4.05 13.36
N ASP A 48 7.76 3.53 12.22
CA ASP A 48 6.36 3.32 11.90
C ASP A 48 5.92 1.94 12.40
N GLU A 49 5.20 1.93 13.52
CA GLU A 49 4.71 0.70 14.15
C GLU A 49 3.49 0.10 13.46
N THR A 50 2.95 0.73 12.43
CA THR A 50 1.84 0.17 11.66
C THR A 50 2.24 -1.13 10.95
N PRO A 51 1.30 -2.05 10.71
CA PRO A 51 1.58 -3.27 9.94
C PRO A 51 2.15 -2.96 8.55
N GLU A 52 1.68 -1.89 7.91
CA GLU A 52 2.17 -1.41 6.62
C GLU A 52 3.64 -0.97 6.70
N GLY A 53 3.99 -0.12 7.68
CA GLY A 53 5.35 0.35 7.89
C GLY A 53 6.32 -0.80 8.16
N ARG A 54 5.96 -1.71 9.04
CA ARG A 54 6.74 -2.92 9.33
C ARG A 54 6.95 -3.78 8.09
N SER A 55 5.92 -3.94 7.26
CA SER A 55 6.02 -4.73 6.03
C SER A 55 6.98 -4.13 5.01
N ILE A 56 7.10 -2.80 4.94
CA ILE A 56 8.07 -2.10 4.08
C ILE A 56 9.50 -2.43 4.53
N VAL A 57 9.77 -2.37 5.84
CA VAL A 57 11.08 -2.71 6.41
C VAL A 57 11.45 -4.16 6.10
N VAL A 58 10.51 -5.09 6.27
CA VAL A 58 10.71 -6.51 5.96
C VAL A 58 11.00 -6.72 4.47
N LEU A 59 10.23 -6.09 3.58
CA LEU A 59 10.44 -6.20 2.14
C LEU A 59 11.81 -5.67 1.71
N ALA A 60 12.22 -4.51 2.25
CA ALA A 60 13.54 -3.93 1.96
C ALA A 60 14.68 -4.84 2.42
N LYS A 61 14.53 -5.47 3.60
CA LYS A 61 15.49 -6.45 4.10
C LYS A 61 15.58 -7.69 3.21
N GLN A 62 14.43 -8.22 2.79
CA GLN A 62 14.38 -9.43 1.94
C GLN A 62 14.95 -9.20 0.54
N ARG A 63 14.63 -8.05 -0.08
CA ARG A 63 15.04 -7.73 -1.45
C ARG A 63 16.49 -7.27 -1.57
N PHE A 64 16.94 -6.44 -0.63
CA PHE A 64 18.23 -5.74 -0.73
C PHE A 64 19.15 -5.98 0.46
N ASN A 65 18.79 -6.90 1.37
CA ASN A 65 19.53 -7.16 2.60
C ASN A 65 19.80 -5.89 3.44
N LEU A 66 18.89 -4.91 3.34
CA LEU A 66 18.97 -3.69 4.12
C LEU A 66 18.64 -3.98 5.58
N ARG A 67 19.63 -3.88 6.44
CA ARG A 67 19.46 -4.08 7.88
C ARG A 67 18.77 -2.87 8.50
N GLU A 68 18.05 -3.12 9.59
CA GLU A 68 17.54 -2.03 10.43
C GLU A 68 18.69 -1.16 10.91
N ARG A 69 18.46 0.16 10.86
CA ARG A 69 19.43 1.15 11.31
C ARG A 69 18.97 1.75 12.62
N ASP A 70 19.94 2.06 13.48
CA ASP A 70 19.64 2.79 14.69
C ASP A 70 19.37 4.27 14.37
N LEU A 71 18.09 4.66 14.47
CA LEU A 71 17.64 6.03 14.24
C LEU A 71 18.24 7.02 15.22
N GLN A 72 18.57 6.57 16.45
CA GLN A 72 19.20 7.42 17.46
C GLN A 72 20.64 7.72 17.07
N ALA A 73 21.39 6.72 16.60
CA ALA A 73 22.76 6.90 16.12
C ALA A 73 22.82 7.80 14.88
N LEU A 74 21.73 7.90 14.09
CA LEU A 74 21.64 8.74 12.91
C LEU A 74 21.10 10.15 13.20
N ASN A 75 20.79 10.50 14.45
CA ASN A 75 20.08 11.74 14.82
C ASN A 75 18.82 11.97 13.97
N ALA A 76 18.08 10.91 13.74
CA ALA A 76 16.89 10.95 12.91
C ALA A 76 15.68 11.48 13.69
N THR A 77 14.92 12.38 13.08
CA THR A 77 13.64 12.86 13.61
C THR A 77 12.52 12.25 12.79
N PHE A 78 11.69 11.46 13.46
CA PHE A 78 10.55 10.81 12.83
C PHE A 78 9.35 11.76 12.73
N VAL A 79 8.68 11.76 11.58
CA VAL A 79 7.44 12.50 11.32
C VAL A 79 6.29 11.51 11.29
N PRO A 80 5.45 11.48 12.36
CA PRO A 80 4.34 10.55 12.42
C PRO A 80 3.27 10.86 11.37
N PHE A 81 2.50 9.84 10.99
CA PHE A 81 1.34 10.02 10.13
C PHE A 81 0.29 10.90 10.81
N SER A 82 -0.28 11.82 10.04
CA SER A 82 -1.47 12.56 10.44
C SER A 82 -2.55 12.49 9.37
N ALA A 83 -3.81 12.52 9.79
CA ALA A 83 -4.94 12.53 8.86
C ALA A 83 -5.00 13.82 8.01
N GLN A 84 -4.42 14.91 8.51
CA GLN A 84 -4.36 16.20 7.82
C GLN A 84 -3.33 16.18 6.69
N THR A 85 -2.12 15.68 6.96
CA THR A 85 -1.03 15.63 5.98
C THR A 85 -1.11 14.40 5.10
N ARG A 86 -1.67 13.30 5.59
CA ARG A 86 -1.77 11.98 4.96
C ARG A 86 -0.42 11.43 4.50
N MET A 87 0.62 11.79 5.23
CA MET A 87 1.99 11.32 5.02
C MET A 87 2.72 11.18 6.34
N SER A 88 3.76 10.36 6.34
CA SER A 88 4.73 10.18 7.41
C SER A 88 6.13 10.19 6.83
N GLY A 89 7.14 10.18 7.67
CA GLY A 89 8.51 10.14 7.16
C GLY A 89 9.56 10.34 8.24
N VAL A 90 10.75 10.69 7.79
CA VAL A 90 11.91 10.91 8.64
C VAL A 90 12.76 12.05 8.09
N ASN A 91 13.32 12.84 8.99
CA ASN A 91 14.41 13.76 8.71
C ASN A 91 15.68 13.14 9.30
N VAL A 92 16.66 12.85 8.47
CA VAL A 92 17.91 12.24 8.88
C VAL A 92 19.06 12.94 8.15
N GLN A 93 19.97 13.54 8.91
CA GLN A 93 21.00 14.43 8.37
C GLN A 93 20.35 15.53 7.50
N GLU A 94 20.74 15.67 6.24
CA GLU A 94 20.15 16.63 5.30
C GLU A 94 18.99 16.02 4.45
N ARG A 95 18.65 14.75 4.68
CA ARG A 95 17.61 14.04 3.94
C ARG A 95 16.24 14.23 4.60
N MET A 96 15.28 14.68 3.83
CA MET A 96 13.88 14.79 4.22
C MET A 96 13.06 13.78 3.42
N ILE A 97 12.76 12.62 4.02
CA ILE A 97 12.04 11.53 3.34
C ILE A 97 10.59 11.55 3.79
N ARG A 98 9.67 11.47 2.82
CA ARG A 98 8.22 11.41 3.05
C ARG A 98 7.62 10.24 2.28
N LYS A 99 6.67 9.55 2.91
CA LYS A 99 5.84 8.53 2.27
C LYS A 99 4.37 8.79 2.60
N GLY A 100 3.49 8.52 1.66
CA GLY A 100 2.07 8.76 1.90
C GLY A 100 1.20 8.61 0.66
N ALA A 101 -0.03 9.10 0.78
CA ALA A 101 -0.99 9.09 -0.30
C ALA A 101 -0.50 9.93 -1.49
N VAL A 102 -0.89 9.51 -2.68
CA VAL A 102 -0.42 10.11 -3.95
C VAL A 102 -0.61 11.61 -4.00
N ASP A 103 -1.81 12.10 -3.69
CA ASP A 103 -2.15 13.52 -3.70
C ASP A 103 -1.41 14.32 -2.62
N ALA A 104 -1.15 13.71 -1.47
CA ALA A 104 -0.41 14.34 -0.39
C ALA A 104 1.07 14.53 -0.76
N ILE A 105 1.71 13.48 -1.29
CA ILE A 105 3.11 13.56 -1.73
C ILE A 105 3.27 14.45 -2.96
N ARG A 106 2.32 14.44 -3.90
CA ARG A 106 2.30 15.37 -5.04
C ARG A 106 2.34 16.82 -4.55
N ARG A 107 1.42 17.19 -3.67
CA ARG A 107 1.36 18.53 -3.07
C ARG A 107 2.64 18.89 -2.33
N HIS A 108 3.19 17.94 -1.56
CA HIS A 108 4.45 18.14 -0.86
C HIS A 108 5.61 18.45 -1.82
N VAL A 109 5.76 17.67 -2.88
CA VAL A 109 6.80 17.84 -3.90
C VAL A 109 6.64 19.17 -4.63
N GLU A 110 5.44 19.51 -5.07
CA GLU A 110 5.15 20.76 -5.79
C GLU A 110 5.36 21.99 -4.89
N THR A 111 4.97 21.93 -3.61
CA THR A 111 5.23 23.00 -2.64
C THR A 111 6.72 23.23 -2.41
N ASN A 112 7.53 22.18 -2.53
CA ASN A 112 8.99 22.26 -2.45
C ASN A 112 9.65 22.51 -3.82
N GLN A 113 8.90 23.06 -4.79
CA GLN A 113 9.38 23.42 -6.13
C GLN A 113 9.86 22.22 -6.96
N GLY A 114 9.43 21.01 -6.62
CA GLY A 114 9.68 19.80 -7.39
C GLY A 114 8.63 19.55 -8.45
N HIS A 115 8.89 18.54 -9.26
CA HIS A 115 7.97 18.06 -10.29
C HIS A 115 7.52 16.63 -9.96
N PHE A 116 6.21 16.36 -10.10
CA PHE A 116 5.67 15.01 -9.98
C PHE A 116 5.61 14.36 -11.38
N PRO A 117 6.47 13.34 -11.66
CA PRO A 117 6.57 12.79 -13.00
C PRO A 117 5.31 12.03 -13.41
N ARG A 118 4.85 12.20 -14.67
CA ARG A 118 3.72 11.44 -15.22
C ARG A 118 3.94 9.92 -15.16
N ALA A 119 5.18 9.47 -15.34
CA ALA A 119 5.51 8.06 -15.21
C ALA A 119 5.18 7.48 -13.82
N VAL A 120 5.20 8.30 -12.76
CA VAL A 120 4.76 7.89 -11.42
C VAL A 120 3.25 7.74 -11.35
N ASP A 121 2.47 8.57 -12.07
CA ASP A 121 1.02 8.38 -12.21
C ASP A 121 0.69 7.05 -12.89
N ASP A 122 1.44 6.67 -13.91
CA ASP A 122 1.28 5.38 -14.59
C ASP A 122 1.58 4.20 -13.65
N LEU A 123 2.61 4.32 -12.79
CA LEU A 123 2.90 3.33 -11.74
C LEU A 123 1.78 3.24 -10.71
N VAL A 124 1.26 4.38 -10.26
CA VAL A 124 0.13 4.46 -9.31
C VAL A 124 -1.10 3.74 -9.88
N GLU A 125 -1.44 4.03 -11.14
CA GLU A 125 -2.57 3.38 -11.82
C GLU A 125 -2.35 1.88 -11.97
N SER A 126 -1.15 1.45 -12.33
CA SER A 126 -0.78 0.04 -12.44
C SER A 126 -1.00 -0.70 -11.12
N VAL A 127 -0.57 -0.13 -9.99
CA VAL A 127 -0.79 -0.71 -8.66
C VAL A 127 -2.28 -0.82 -8.34
N ALA A 128 -3.06 0.23 -8.62
CA ALA A 128 -4.50 0.23 -8.37
C ALA A 128 -5.24 -0.83 -9.21
N ARG A 129 -4.86 -1.00 -10.48
CA ARG A 129 -5.43 -2.03 -11.38
C ARG A 129 -5.21 -3.46 -10.88
N THR A 130 -4.11 -3.72 -10.19
CA THR A 130 -3.83 -5.05 -9.59
C THR A 130 -4.46 -5.24 -8.21
N GLY A 131 -5.31 -4.32 -7.77
CA GLY A 131 -5.96 -4.37 -6.46
C GLY A 131 -5.09 -3.91 -5.31
N GLY A 132 -3.92 -3.32 -5.59
CA GLY A 132 -3.02 -2.76 -4.60
C GLY A 132 -3.36 -1.32 -4.22
N THR A 133 -2.73 -0.85 -3.15
CA THR A 133 -2.74 0.55 -2.74
C THR A 133 -1.36 1.15 -2.99
N PRO A 134 -1.24 2.20 -3.81
CA PRO A 134 0.03 2.86 -4.05
C PRO A 134 0.38 3.78 -2.89
N LEU A 135 1.60 3.65 -2.38
CA LEU A 135 2.22 4.55 -1.42
C LEU A 135 3.39 5.23 -2.11
N VAL A 136 3.34 6.55 -2.25
CA VAL A 136 4.42 7.30 -2.92
C VAL A 136 5.49 7.69 -1.92
N VAL A 137 6.76 7.60 -2.34
CA VAL A 137 7.93 7.98 -1.56
C VAL A 137 8.66 9.11 -2.27
N ALA A 138 8.98 10.16 -1.52
CA ALA A 138 9.75 11.31 -2.01
C ALA A 138 10.88 11.66 -1.04
N GLU A 139 11.97 12.19 -1.56
CA GLU A 139 13.06 12.78 -0.80
C GLU A 139 13.21 14.25 -1.21
N GLY A 140 12.96 15.16 -0.27
CA GLY A 140 12.84 16.57 -0.57
C GLY A 140 11.78 16.85 -1.64
N ALA A 141 12.18 17.49 -2.73
CA ALA A 141 11.33 17.80 -3.87
C ALA A 141 11.32 16.73 -4.97
N ARG A 142 12.03 15.59 -4.78
CA ARG A 142 12.19 14.54 -5.78
C ARG A 142 11.33 13.32 -5.43
N VAL A 143 10.49 12.88 -6.35
CA VAL A 143 9.77 11.61 -6.21
C VAL A 143 10.72 10.45 -6.50
N LEU A 144 10.82 9.49 -5.58
CA LEU A 144 11.65 8.30 -5.72
C LEU A 144 10.90 7.13 -6.37
N GLY A 145 9.60 7.04 -6.12
CA GLY A 145 8.77 5.97 -6.69
C GLY A 145 7.58 5.61 -5.83
N VAL A 146 7.09 4.40 -6.07
CA VAL A 146 5.87 3.86 -5.46
C VAL A 146 6.18 2.56 -4.74
N VAL A 147 5.64 2.38 -3.54
CA VAL A 147 5.54 1.08 -2.85
C VAL A 147 4.14 0.55 -3.05
N ALA A 148 4.02 -0.64 -3.63
CA ALA A 148 2.75 -1.32 -3.78
C ALA A 148 2.38 -2.04 -2.48
N LEU A 149 1.26 -1.68 -1.87
CA LEU A 149 0.68 -2.36 -0.72
C LEU A 149 -0.49 -3.22 -1.20
N LYS A 150 -0.56 -4.47 -0.77
CA LYS A 150 -1.65 -5.39 -1.11
C LYS A 150 -2.39 -5.85 0.14
N ASP A 151 -3.72 -5.90 0.04
CA ASP A 151 -4.56 -6.54 1.04
C ASP A 151 -4.29 -8.04 1.07
N ILE A 152 -4.20 -8.60 2.27
CA ILE A 152 -4.07 -10.04 2.45
C ILE A 152 -5.46 -10.66 2.48
N VAL A 153 -5.79 -11.45 1.47
CA VAL A 153 -7.03 -12.24 1.43
C VAL A 153 -6.91 -13.39 2.43
N LYS A 154 -7.96 -13.60 3.22
CA LYS A 154 -8.01 -14.70 4.19
C LYS A 154 -7.95 -16.05 3.47
N GLY A 155 -7.17 -16.98 4.01
CA GLY A 155 -7.16 -18.36 3.55
C GLY A 155 -8.54 -19.02 3.60
N GLY A 156 -8.86 -19.86 2.62
CA GLY A 156 -10.13 -20.58 2.55
C GLY A 156 -11.34 -19.75 2.13
N ILE A 157 -11.16 -18.45 1.84
CA ILE A 157 -12.29 -17.56 1.47
C ILE A 157 -12.87 -17.96 0.09
N LYS A 158 -12.00 -18.35 -0.84
CA LYS A 158 -12.40 -18.79 -2.19
C LYS A 158 -13.28 -20.04 -2.15
N GLU A 159 -12.90 -21.00 -1.33
CA GLU A 159 -13.64 -22.24 -1.10
C GLU A 159 -15.02 -21.96 -0.49
N ARG A 160 -15.09 -21.08 0.51
CA ARG A 160 -16.35 -20.64 1.12
C ARG A 160 -17.28 -19.94 0.14
N PHE A 161 -16.75 -19.10 -0.74
CA PHE A 161 -17.54 -18.48 -1.80
C PHE A 161 -18.08 -19.50 -2.79
N ASN A 162 -17.30 -20.52 -3.11
CA ASN A 162 -17.73 -21.61 -4.00
C ASN A 162 -18.85 -22.43 -3.35
N GLU A 163 -18.78 -22.72 -2.05
CA GLU A 163 -19.85 -23.39 -1.30
C GLU A 163 -21.14 -22.59 -1.29
N LEU A 164 -21.07 -21.28 -1.02
CA LEU A 164 -22.23 -20.39 -1.05
C LEU A 164 -22.91 -20.38 -2.44
N ARG A 165 -22.11 -20.32 -3.51
CA ARG A 165 -22.64 -20.39 -4.88
C ARG A 165 -23.31 -21.73 -5.19
N LYS A 166 -22.73 -22.85 -4.74
CA LYS A 166 -23.37 -24.18 -4.90
C LYS A 166 -24.71 -24.25 -4.18
N MET A 167 -24.92 -23.50 -3.10
CA MET A 167 -26.17 -23.36 -2.39
C MET A 167 -27.15 -22.36 -3.04
N GLY A 168 -26.77 -21.76 -4.18
CA GLY A 168 -27.57 -20.75 -4.88
C GLY A 168 -27.55 -19.36 -4.23
N ILE A 169 -26.66 -19.12 -3.28
CA ILE A 169 -26.54 -17.83 -2.59
C ILE A 169 -25.64 -16.89 -3.39
N LYS A 170 -26.16 -15.74 -3.80
CA LYS A 170 -25.36 -14.66 -4.38
C LYS A 170 -24.56 -13.94 -3.30
N THR A 171 -23.29 -13.71 -3.58
CA THR A 171 -22.41 -12.93 -2.69
C THR A 171 -22.09 -11.58 -3.30
N VAL A 172 -22.22 -10.52 -2.52
CA VAL A 172 -21.92 -9.13 -2.92
C VAL A 172 -20.90 -8.57 -1.95
N MET A 173 -19.78 -8.07 -2.46
CA MET A 173 -18.76 -7.39 -1.67
C MET A 173 -19.10 -5.92 -1.52
N ILE A 174 -19.04 -5.41 -0.29
CA ILE A 174 -19.15 -4.01 0.04
C ILE A 174 -17.76 -3.49 0.41
N THR A 175 -17.36 -2.39 -0.19
CA THR A 175 -16.05 -1.78 0.07
C THR A 175 -16.09 -0.28 -0.21
N GLY A 176 -15.30 0.50 0.53
CA GLY A 176 -15.03 1.92 0.26
C GLY A 176 -13.84 2.15 -0.68
N ASP A 177 -13.21 1.09 -1.23
CA ASP A 177 -12.10 1.22 -2.16
C ASP A 177 -12.56 1.77 -3.51
N ASN A 178 -11.58 2.21 -4.31
CA ASN A 178 -11.88 2.58 -5.69
C ASN A 178 -12.35 1.36 -6.52
N PRO A 179 -13.08 1.58 -7.62
CA PRO A 179 -13.66 0.49 -8.41
C PRO A 179 -12.61 -0.50 -8.96
N LEU A 180 -11.41 -0.05 -9.31
CA LEU A 180 -10.34 -0.90 -9.84
C LEU A 180 -9.83 -1.88 -8.77
N THR A 181 -9.56 -1.38 -7.57
CA THR A 181 -9.15 -2.21 -6.43
C THR A 181 -10.25 -3.20 -6.05
N ALA A 182 -11.49 -2.74 -5.99
CA ALA A 182 -12.64 -3.59 -5.68
C ALA A 182 -12.84 -4.72 -6.71
N ALA A 183 -12.74 -4.40 -8.00
CA ALA A 183 -12.86 -5.38 -9.08
C ALA A 183 -11.74 -6.43 -9.03
N ALA A 184 -10.50 -6.03 -8.80
CA ALA A 184 -9.37 -6.95 -8.71
C ALA A 184 -9.51 -7.93 -7.52
N ILE A 185 -9.94 -7.46 -6.36
CA ILE A 185 -10.20 -8.32 -5.19
C ILE A 185 -11.38 -9.25 -5.46
N ALA A 186 -12.45 -8.76 -6.06
CA ALA A 186 -13.60 -9.59 -6.44
C ALA A 186 -13.20 -10.71 -7.39
N ALA A 187 -12.38 -10.43 -8.40
CA ALA A 187 -11.84 -11.43 -9.32
C ALA A 187 -10.98 -12.48 -8.59
N ALA A 188 -10.10 -12.05 -7.69
CA ALA A 188 -9.23 -12.94 -6.92
C ALA A 188 -10.00 -13.94 -6.05
N VAL A 189 -11.11 -13.50 -5.43
CA VAL A 189 -11.95 -14.37 -4.57
C VAL A 189 -13.01 -15.15 -5.34
N SER A 190 -13.41 -14.68 -6.53
CA SER A 190 -14.42 -15.36 -7.34
C SER A 190 -13.84 -16.46 -8.22
N GLY A 191 -12.54 -16.46 -8.49
CA GLY A 191 -11.91 -17.39 -9.41
C GLY A 191 -12.28 -17.17 -10.88
N LEU A 192 -12.82 -15.99 -11.20
CA LEU A 192 -12.99 -15.51 -12.57
C LEU A 192 -11.66 -14.86 -12.98
N SER A 193 -10.89 -15.54 -13.77
CA SER A 193 -9.72 -15.02 -14.50
C SER A 193 -10.16 -14.45 -15.83
#